data_3bb50ac0d2718a8164805ff362a90d44
#
_entry.id   3bb50ac0d2718a8164805ff362a90d44
#
_cell.length_a   1.000
_cell.length_b   1.000
_cell.length_c   1.000
_cell.angle_alpha   90.00
_cell.angle_beta   90.00
_cell.angle_gamma   90.00
#
_symmetry.space_group_name_H-M   'P 1'
#
loop_
_entity.id
_entity.type
_entity.pdbx_description
1 polymer ?
#
loop_
_entity_poly.entity_id
_entity_poly.type
_entity_poly.pdbx_seq_one_letter_code
_entity_poly.pdbx_strand_id
1 'polypeptide(L)'
;SHEAEALPPLGKDFDARILEQISEDRKLITTFGTLFKSITHLIHKIMGTNMKKVFTTLLCLLFCIAISAQDKAADLSKLVGDWSFSAPDAPYGYQDGSLQIKQENGKLTAKVNIQGSTLEINDIKVKGDTYTSSFYVDGTPVDLTMTQKGNKLEGMADAGGMQIPVKFKKTKK
;
A
#
# COMPACT_ATOMS: atom_id res chain seq x y z
N SER A 1 -16.99 1.29 46.24
CA SER A 1 -15.77 0.53 45.93
C SER A 1 -15.85 0.07 44.48
N HIS A 2 -15.31 0.86 43.56
CA HIS A 2 -15.10 0.45 42.16
C HIS A 2 -13.62 0.09 42.03
N GLU A 3 -13.38 -1.20 41.87
CA GLU A 3 -12.08 -1.76 41.54
C GLU A 3 -11.76 -1.39 40.11
N ALA A 4 -10.71 -0.62 39.92
CA ALA A 4 -10.18 -0.28 38.59
C ALA A 4 -9.42 -1.51 38.08
N GLU A 5 -10.00 -2.18 37.11
CA GLU A 5 -9.38 -3.27 36.37
C GLU A 5 -8.24 -2.72 35.51
N ALA A 6 -7.02 -3.01 35.92
CA ALA A 6 -5.81 -2.59 35.23
C ALA A 6 -5.66 -3.38 33.90
N LEU A 7 -5.67 -2.68 32.75
CA LEU A 7 -5.34 -3.22 31.45
C LEU A 7 -3.94 -3.84 31.44
N PRO A 8 -3.76 -5.03 30.85
CA PRO A 8 -2.45 -5.68 30.77
C PRO A 8 -1.48 -4.88 29.87
N PRO A 9 -0.18 -4.87 30.17
CA PRO A 9 0.82 -4.11 29.41
C PRO A 9 0.99 -4.70 27.99
N LEU A 10 0.61 -3.90 27.01
CA LEU A 10 0.74 -4.17 25.57
C LEU A 10 2.19 -3.90 25.13
N GLY A 11 3.12 -4.83 25.29
CA GLY A 11 4.47 -4.52 24.85
C GLY A 11 5.41 -5.69 24.63
N LYS A 12 5.32 -6.73 25.43
CA LYS A 12 6.34 -7.80 25.39
C LYS A 12 6.09 -8.86 24.32
N ASP A 13 4.84 -9.16 24.00
CA ASP A 13 4.47 -10.19 23.01
C ASP A 13 4.59 -9.69 21.56
N PHE A 14 4.48 -8.38 21.36
CA PHE A 14 4.66 -7.76 20.04
C PHE A 14 6.12 -7.76 19.60
N ASP A 15 7.03 -7.40 20.51
CA ASP A 15 8.48 -7.41 20.25
C ASP A 15 9.01 -8.83 20.03
N ALA A 16 8.50 -9.82 20.76
CA ALA A 16 8.89 -11.22 20.61
C ALA A 16 8.53 -11.78 19.22
N ARG A 17 7.34 -11.46 18.70
CA ARG A 17 6.90 -11.90 17.37
C ARG A 17 7.73 -11.26 16.24
N ILE A 18 8.09 -10.00 16.38
CA ILE A 18 8.94 -9.31 15.39
C ILE A 18 10.33 -9.90 15.39
N LEU A 19 10.92 -10.19 16.55
CA LEU A 19 12.22 -10.81 16.67
C LEU A 19 12.23 -12.24 16.10
N GLU A 20 11.15 -13.00 16.30
CA GLU A 20 10.98 -14.34 15.75
C GLU A 20 10.87 -14.29 14.21
N GLN A 21 10.11 -13.35 13.65
CA GLN A 21 9.99 -13.14 12.22
C GLN A 21 11.34 -12.77 11.58
N ILE A 22 12.09 -11.86 12.21
CA ILE A 22 13.44 -11.47 11.74
C ILE A 22 14.40 -12.65 11.80
N SER A 23 14.27 -13.55 12.80
CA SER A 23 15.13 -14.72 12.93
C SER A 23 14.85 -15.75 11.84
N GLU A 24 13.58 -15.95 11.48
CA GLU A 24 13.16 -16.83 10.39
C GLU A 24 13.64 -16.30 9.02
N ASP A 25 13.52 -14.99 8.78
CA ASP A 25 13.99 -14.37 7.55
C ASP A 25 15.52 -14.47 7.40
N ARG A 26 16.27 -14.36 8.50
CA ARG A 26 17.72 -14.59 8.50
C ARG A 26 18.08 -16.04 8.18
N LYS A 27 17.35 -17.02 8.71
CA LYS A 27 17.58 -18.45 8.38
C LYS A 27 17.29 -18.71 6.90
N LEU A 28 16.22 -18.14 6.36
CA LEU A 28 15.89 -18.22 4.93
C LEU A 28 17.03 -17.67 4.06
N ILE A 29 17.51 -16.48 4.37
CA ILE A 29 18.63 -15.82 3.65
C ILE A 29 19.89 -16.67 3.71
N THR A 30 20.22 -17.24 4.88
CA THR A 30 21.40 -18.09 5.07
C THR A 30 21.27 -19.40 4.30
N THR A 31 20.08 -20.01 4.30
CA THR A 31 19.80 -21.25 3.57
C THR A 31 19.85 -21.02 2.05
N PHE A 32 19.31 -19.90 1.55
CA PHE A 32 19.44 -19.52 0.14
C PHE A 32 20.91 -19.26 -0.24
N GLY A 33 21.69 -18.61 0.61
CA GLY A 33 23.11 -18.37 0.39
C GLY A 33 23.94 -19.65 0.27
N THR A 34 23.65 -20.66 1.10
CA THR A 34 24.34 -21.95 1.05
C THR A 34 23.93 -22.79 -0.15
N LEU A 35 22.64 -22.80 -0.50
CA LEU A 35 22.11 -23.44 -1.71
C LEU A 35 22.71 -22.82 -2.97
N PHE A 36 22.78 -21.51 -3.04
CA PHE A 36 23.37 -20.77 -4.17
C PHE A 36 24.86 -21.10 -4.35
N LYS A 37 25.62 -21.15 -3.25
CA LYS A 37 27.04 -21.55 -3.27
C LYS A 37 27.25 -22.99 -3.72
N SER A 38 26.34 -23.89 -3.35
CA SER A 38 26.38 -25.29 -3.77
C SER A 38 26.07 -25.46 -5.26
N ILE A 39 25.06 -24.74 -5.76
CA ILE A 39 24.65 -24.76 -7.17
C ILE A 39 25.75 -24.15 -8.06
N THR A 40 26.37 -23.04 -7.68
CA THR A 40 27.47 -22.42 -8.43
C THR A 40 28.70 -23.33 -8.48
N HIS A 41 29.00 -24.05 -7.41
CA HIS A 41 30.09 -25.02 -7.37
C HIS A 41 29.82 -26.21 -8.29
N LEU A 42 28.57 -26.71 -8.32
CA LEU A 42 28.17 -27.82 -9.19
C LEU A 42 28.24 -27.44 -10.68
N ILE A 43 27.77 -26.26 -11.04
CA ILE A 43 27.84 -25.71 -12.40
C ILE A 43 29.29 -25.53 -12.85
N HIS A 44 30.18 -25.12 -11.94
CA HIS A 44 31.60 -24.94 -12.23
C HIS A 44 32.28 -26.26 -12.58
N LYS A 45 31.81 -27.37 -12.03
CA LYS A 45 32.37 -28.71 -12.26
C LYS A 45 31.93 -29.35 -13.57
N ILE A 46 30.77 -28.96 -14.11
CA ILE A 46 30.13 -29.64 -15.25
C ILE A 46 30.40 -28.95 -16.60
N MET A 47 30.72 -27.66 -16.65
CA MET A 47 30.79 -26.90 -17.90
C MET A 47 32.21 -26.40 -18.23
N GLY A 48 32.61 -26.52 -19.51
CA GLY A 48 33.86 -25.97 -20.07
C GLY A 48 33.94 -24.43 -19.91
N THR A 49 35.16 -23.89 -19.89
CA THR A 49 35.47 -22.51 -19.47
C THR A 49 34.71 -21.39 -20.19
N ASN A 50 34.30 -21.58 -21.42
CA ASN A 50 33.60 -20.55 -22.21
C ASN A 50 32.09 -20.50 -21.94
N MET A 51 31.45 -21.64 -21.75
CA MET A 51 30.02 -21.74 -21.43
C MET A 51 29.70 -21.32 -19.98
N LYS A 52 30.66 -21.51 -19.07
CA LYS A 52 30.54 -21.05 -17.66
C LYS A 52 30.36 -19.55 -17.54
N LYS A 53 31.11 -18.76 -18.31
CA LYS A 53 31.02 -17.29 -18.29
C LYS A 53 29.66 -16.78 -18.79
N VAL A 54 29.13 -17.39 -19.84
CA VAL A 54 27.80 -17.02 -20.39
C VAL A 54 26.67 -17.37 -19.42
N PHE A 55 26.73 -18.55 -18.78
CA PHE A 55 25.69 -18.98 -17.86
C PHE A 55 25.69 -18.16 -16.55
N THR A 56 26.88 -17.79 -16.03
CA THR A 56 27.00 -16.95 -14.85
C THR A 56 26.47 -15.54 -15.11
N THR A 57 26.75 -14.98 -16.31
CA THR A 57 26.26 -13.66 -16.69
C THR A 57 24.73 -13.66 -16.89
N LEU A 58 24.18 -14.71 -17.48
CA LEU A 58 22.74 -14.88 -17.67
C LEU A 58 22.02 -15.05 -16.32
N LEU A 59 22.60 -15.83 -15.39
CA LEU A 59 22.03 -16.03 -14.06
C LEU A 59 22.07 -14.74 -13.22
N CYS A 60 23.13 -13.93 -13.30
CA CYS A 60 23.19 -12.61 -12.67
C CYS A 60 22.17 -11.64 -13.25
N LEU A 61 21.94 -11.66 -14.58
CA LEU A 61 20.90 -10.83 -15.22
C LEU A 61 19.49 -11.21 -14.77
N LEU A 62 19.19 -12.51 -14.65
CA LEU A 62 17.90 -13.00 -14.12
C LEU A 62 17.70 -12.62 -12.65
N PHE A 63 18.76 -12.59 -11.83
CA PHE A 63 18.66 -12.20 -10.43
C PHE A 63 18.47 -10.69 -10.25
N CYS A 64 19.02 -9.87 -11.14
CA CYS A 64 18.81 -8.41 -11.11
C CYS A 64 17.36 -8.00 -11.43
N ILE A 65 16.63 -8.80 -12.22
CA ILE A 65 15.22 -8.52 -12.55
C ILE A 65 14.29 -8.80 -11.35
N ALA A 66 14.64 -9.76 -10.49
CA ALA A 66 13.85 -10.12 -9.32
C ALA A 66 13.88 -9.06 -8.18
N ILE A 67 14.88 -8.17 -8.16
CA ILE A 67 15.04 -7.14 -7.13
C ILE A 67 14.22 -5.86 -7.45
N SER A 68 13.72 -5.73 -8.68
CA SER A 68 12.96 -4.55 -9.10
C SER A 68 11.49 -4.53 -8.67
N ALA A 69 11.00 -5.58 -8.01
CA ALA A 69 9.65 -5.67 -7.47
C ALA A 69 9.62 -5.40 -5.96
N GLN A 70 10.46 -4.50 -5.45
CA GLN A 70 10.16 -3.87 -4.18
C GLN A 70 9.02 -2.88 -4.43
N ASP A 71 7.79 -3.29 -4.13
CA ASP A 71 6.70 -2.37 -3.88
C ASP A 71 7.23 -1.34 -2.88
N LYS A 72 7.50 -0.12 -3.35
CA LYS A 72 7.77 1.00 -2.45
C LYS A 72 6.61 1.03 -1.49
N ALA A 73 6.87 0.75 -0.22
CA ALA A 73 5.87 0.93 0.83
C ALA A 73 5.32 2.35 0.64
N ALA A 74 4.03 2.45 0.31
CA ALA A 74 3.42 3.74 0.05
C ALA A 74 3.63 4.63 1.28
N ASP A 75 4.15 5.82 1.09
CA ASP A 75 4.32 6.79 2.18
C ASP A 75 2.93 7.34 2.56
N LEU A 76 2.20 6.56 3.36
CA LEU A 76 0.83 6.85 3.78
C LEU A 76 0.73 8.17 4.56
N SER A 77 1.84 8.66 5.12
CA SER A 77 1.86 9.92 5.87
C SER A 77 1.49 11.13 5.01
N LYS A 78 1.77 11.08 3.71
CA LYS A 78 1.42 12.13 2.75
C LYS A 78 -0.07 12.17 2.45
N LEU A 79 -0.72 11.00 2.49
CA LEU A 79 -2.15 10.86 2.22
C LEU A 79 -3.00 11.27 3.43
N VAL A 80 -2.54 10.98 4.64
CA VAL A 80 -3.24 11.33 5.88
C VAL A 80 -3.44 12.83 6.00
N GLY A 81 -4.64 13.25 6.41
CA GLY A 81 -5.03 14.64 6.63
C GLY A 81 -6.36 15.01 6.00
N ASP A 82 -6.61 16.31 5.98
CA ASP A 82 -7.84 16.89 5.47
C ASP A 82 -7.63 17.36 4.03
N TRP A 83 -8.57 17.01 3.16
CA TRP A 83 -8.57 17.32 1.75
C TRP A 83 -9.92 17.91 1.34
N SER A 84 -9.92 18.87 0.44
CA SER A 84 -11.09 19.23 -0.34
C SER A 84 -11.04 18.50 -1.68
N PHE A 85 -12.19 18.14 -2.23
CA PHE A 85 -12.25 17.58 -3.57
C PHE A 85 -13.17 18.40 -4.45
N SER A 86 -12.93 18.33 -5.76
CA SER A 86 -13.80 18.90 -6.80
C SER A 86 -13.94 17.90 -7.95
N ALA A 87 -15.18 17.66 -8.35
CA ALA A 87 -15.61 16.74 -9.39
C ALA A 87 -16.62 17.46 -10.28
N PRO A 88 -16.22 18.38 -11.16
CA PRO A 88 -17.14 19.25 -11.91
C PRO A 88 -18.11 18.50 -12.82
N ASP A 89 -17.74 17.27 -13.23
CA ASP A 89 -18.56 16.42 -14.10
C ASP A 89 -19.56 15.56 -13.30
N ALA A 90 -19.54 15.66 -11.96
CA ALA A 90 -20.51 14.99 -11.11
C ALA A 90 -21.88 15.68 -11.18
N PRO A 91 -22.99 14.95 -10.89
CA PRO A 91 -24.31 15.55 -10.77
C PRO A 91 -24.34 16.70 -9.77
N TYR A 92 -25.28 17.62 -9.96
CA TYR A 92 -25.43 18.78 -9.08
C TYR A 92 -25.53 18.36 -7.61
N GLY A 93 -24.76 19.04 -6.76
CA GLY A 93 -24.67 18.76 -5.34
C GLY A 93 -23.53 17.78 -4.96
N TYR A 94 -23.00 17.00 -5.90
CA TYR A 94 -21.87 16.07 -5.66
C TYR A 94 -20.53 16.58 -6.21
N GLN A 95 -20.52 17.80 -6.70
CA GLN A 95 -19.36 18.38 -7.39
C GLN A 95 -18.22 18.76 -6.47
N ASP A 96 -18.53 19.09 -5.22
CA ASP A 96 -17.55 19.51 -4.23
C ASP A 96 -17.82 18.88 -2.85
N GLY A 97 -16.75 18.73 -2.08
CA GLY A 97 -16.85 18.23 -0.73
C GLY A 97 -15.51 18.18 -0.01
N SER A 98 -15.49 17.53 1.12
CA SER A 98 -14.25 17.30 1.90
C SER A 98 -14.04 15.83 2.19
N LEU A 99 -12.76 15.46 2.31
CA LEU A 99 -12.29 14.12 2.59
C LEU A 99 -11.27 14.20 3.72
N GLN A 100 -11.53 13.53 4.82
CA GLN A 100 -10.58 13.35 5.92
C GLN A 100 -10.05 11.94 5.91
N ILE A 101 -8.75 11.78 5.67
CA ILE A 101 -8.07 10.48 5.65
C ILE A 101 -7.29 10.30 6.94
N LYS A 102 -7.49 9.16 7.59
CA LYS A 102 -6.79 8.74 8.81
C LYS A 102 -6.13 7.40 8.61
N GLN A 103 -5.09 7.15 9.40
CA GLN A 103 -4.47 5.84 9.49
C GLN A 103 -4.62 5.35 10.92
N GLU A 104 -5.28 4.21 11.08
CA GLU A 104 -5.49 3.55 12.36
C GLU A 104 -5.10 2.08 12.24
N ASN A 105 -4.24 1.60 13.13
CA ASN A 105 -3.76 0.20 13.14
C ASN A 105 -3.20 -0.28 11.77
N GLY A 106 -2.50 0.60 11.06
CA GLY A 106 -1.93 0.30 9.74
C GLY A 106 -2.94 0.30 8.58
N LYS A 107 -4.23 0.52 8.84
CA LYS A 107 -5.28 0.64 7.84
C LYS A 107 -5.63 2.10 7.58
N LEU A 108 -5.97 2.40 6.32
CA LEU A 108 -6.50 3.71 5.96
C LEU A 108 -8.03 3.69 6.08
N THR A 109 -8.55 4.73 6.69
CA THR A 109 -9.98 5.03 6.75
C THR A 109 -10.21 6.45 6.25
N ALA A 110 -11.39 6.74 5.72
CA ALA A 110 -11.73 8.09 5.31
C ALA A 110 -13.15 8.46 5.68
N LYS A 111 -13.36 9.75 5.99
CA LYS A 111 -14.67 10.37 6.12
C LYS A 111 -14.85 11.35 4.99
N VAL A 112 -15.88 11.16 4.20
CA VAL A 112 -16.25 12.02 3.07
C VAL A 112 -17.48 12.81 3.46
N ASN A 113 -17.42 14.13 3.32
CA ASN A 113 -18.58 15.01 3.49
C ASN A 113 -19.01 15.52 2.13
N ILE A 114 -20.23 15.19 1.76
CA ILE A 114 -20.89 15.60 0.51
C ILE A 114 -22.31 16.06 0.87
N GLN A 115 -22.74 17.22 0.42
CA GLN A 115 -24.09 17.77 0.66
C GLN A 115 -24.49 17.82 2.15
N GLY A 116 -23.54 17.95 3.06
CA GLY A 116 -23.83 17.92 4.50
C GLY A 116 -24.00 16.52 5.09
N SER A 117 -23.94 15.46 4.28
CA SER A 117 -23.90 14.07 4.70
C SER A 117 -22.48 13.59 4.87
N THR A 118 -22.23 12.78 5.90
CA THR A 118 -20.92 12.16 6.16
C THR A 118 -21.00 10.68 5.84
N LEU A 119 -20.10 10.23 4.95
CA LEU A 119 -19.90 8.83 4.59
C LEU A 119 -18.58 8.34 5.19
N GLU A 120 -18.59 7.14 5.76
CA GLU A 120 -17.36 6.50 6.26
C GLU A 120 -16.89 5.43 5.28
N ILE A 121 -15.60 5.50 4.91
CA ILE A 121 -14.93 4.54 4.04
C ILE A 121 -13.90 3.81 4.92
N ASN A 122 -14.14 2.54 5.19
CA ASN A 122 -13.34 1.72 6.11
C ASN A 122 -12.39 0.75 5.40
N ASP A 123 -12.49 0.61 4.08
CA ASP A 123 -11.66 -0.30 3.29
C ASP A 123 -11.02 0.44 2.12
N ILE A 124 -9.85 1.01 2.39
CA ILE A 124 -9.01 1.64 1.37
C ILE A 124 -7.85 0.69 1.09
N LYS A 125 -7.86 0.09 -0.10
CA LYS A 125 -6.77 -0.78 -0.57
C LYS A 125 -5.63 0.07 -1.12
N VAL A 126 -4.40 -0.30 -0.79
CA VAL A 126 -3.19 0.42 -1.17
C VAL A 126 -2.34 -0.46 -2.07
N LYS A 127 -1.96 0.07 -3.23
CA LYS A 127 -1.02 -0.58 -4.15
C LYS A 127 -0.05 0.47 -4.70
N GLY A 128 1.14 0.55 -4.12
CA GLY A 128 2.09 1.61 -4.44
C GLY A 128 1.50 3.00 -4.18
N ASP A 129 1.49 3.85 -5.20
CA ASP A 129 0.91 5.21 -5.13
C ASP A 129 -0.59 5.26 -5.49
N THR A 130 -1.24 4.10 -5.64
CA THR A 130 -2.65 3.99 -6.01
C THR A 130 -3.47 3.50 -4.82
N TYR A 131 -4.60 4.14 -4.57
CA TYR A 131 -5.53 3.89 -3.48
C TYR A 131 -6.91 3.63 -4.07
N THR A 132 -7.53 2.52 -3.74
CA THR A 132 -8.85 2.15 -4.25
C THR A 132 -9.82 1.88 -3.11
N SER A 133 -11.05 2.31 -3.28
CA SER A 133 -12.13 2.04 -2.33
C SER A 133 -13.47 1.98 -3.05
N SER A 134 -14.39 1.19 -2.51
CA SER A 134 -15.77 1.08 -3.01
C SER A 134 -16.73 1.46 -1.88
N PHE A 135 -17.69 2.31 -2.16
CA PHE A 135 -18.69 2.78 -1.20
C PHE A 135 -19.98 3.14 -1.91
N TYR A 136 -21.01 3.49 -1.16
CA TYR A 136 -22.31 3.87 -1.71
C TYR A 136 -22.60 5.33 -1.43
N VAL A 137 -23.10 6.04 -2.45
CA VAL A 137 -23.61 7.41 -2.34
C VAL A 137 -25.07 7.38 -2.78
N ASP A 138 -25.98 7.63 -1.87
CA ASP A 138 -27.44 7.59 -2.11
C ASP A 138 -27.92 6.33 -2.84
N GLY A 139 -27.37 5.18 -2.44
CA GLY A 139 -27.69 3.88 -3.01
C GLY A 139 -26.97 3.55 -4.32
N THR A 140 -26.22 4.48 -4.89
CA THR A 140 -25.40 4.25 -6.08
C THR A 140 -24.01 3.73 -5.66
N PRO A 141 -23.53 2.60 -6.20
CA PRO A 141 -22.17 2.14 -5.96
C PRO A 141 -21.17 3.08 -6.63
N VAL A 142 -20.13 3.45 -5.90
CA VAL A 142 -19.04 4.31 -6.37
C VAL A 142 -17.71 3.62 -6.10
N ASP A 143 -16.97 3.37 -7.17
CA ASP A 143 -15.60 2.89 -7.11
C ASP A 143 -14.63 4.07 -7.30
N LEU A 144 -13.90 4.41 -6.24
CA LEU A 144 -12.95 5.52 -6.26
C LEU A 144 -11.53 4.98 -6.38
N THR A 145 -10.82 5.41 -7.41
CA THR A 145 -9.38 5.19 -7.58
C THR A 145 -8.66 6.52 -7.45
N MET A 146 -7.74 6.60 -6.51
CA MET A 146 -6.91 7.78 -6.28
C MET A 146 -5.44 7.46 -6.57
N THR A 147 -4.72 8.39 -7.14
CA THR A 147 -3.28 8.25 -7.42
C THR A 147 -2.54 9.46 -6.86
N GLN A 148 -1.51 9.18 -6.07
CA GLN A 148 -0.65 10.22 -5.52
C GLN A 148 0.53 10.48 -6.45
N LYS A 149 0.71 11.75 -6.85
CA LYS A 149 1.82 12.25 -7.66
C LYS A 149 2.54 13.35 -6.89
N GLY A 150 3.54 12.98 -6.11
CA GLY A 150 4.21 13.92 -5.21
C GLY A 150 3.26 14.47 -4.14
N ASN A 151 2.99 15.77 -4.16
CA ASN A 151 2.05 16.43 -3.23
C ASN A 151 0.62 16.58 -3.79
N LYS A 152 0.36 16.05 -4.99
CA LYS A 152 -0.95 16.08 -5.62
C LYS A 152 -1.63 14.73 -5.49
N LEU A 153 -2.91 14.75 -5.25
CA LEU A 153 -3.79 13.59 -5.27
C LEU A 153 -4.82 13.80 -6.37
N GLU A 154 -4.91 12.88 -7.30
CA GLU A 154 -5.88 12.88 -8.39
C GLU A 154 -6.68 11.59 -8.32
N GLY A 155 -7.91 11.60 -8.74
CA GLY A 155 -8.76 10.42 -8.69
C GLY A 155 -9.72 10.32 -9.86
N MET A 156 -10.28 9.12 -9.99
CA MET A 156 -11.38 8.79 -10.88
C MET A 156 -12.44 8.07 -10.06
N ALA A 157 -13.64 8.57 -10.07
CA ALA A 157 -14.79 7.90 -9.49
C ALA A 157 -15.61 7.26 -10.61
N ASP A 158 -15.94 5.99 -10.46
CA ASP A 158 -16.91 5.28 -11.30
C ASP A 158 -18.23 5.17 -10.52
N ALA A 159 -19.25 5.89 -10.95
CA ALA A 159 -20.56 5.90 -10.34
C ALA A 159 -21.58 5.27 -11.30
N GLY A 160 -21.81 3.95 -11.13
CA GLY A 160 -22.74 3.21 -11.98
C GLY A 160 -22.38 3.21 -13.48
N GLY A 161 -21.06 3.19 -13.79
CA GLY A 161 -20.52 3.22 -15.15
C GLY A 161 -20.19 4.63 -15.68
N MET A 162 -20.47 5.67 -14.89
CA MET A 162 -20.10 7.05 -15.22
C MET A 162 -18.71 7.35 -14.62
N GLN A 163 -17.73 7.63 -15.46
CA GLN A 163 -16.37 7.97 -15.06
C GLN A 163 -16.25 9.48 -14.80
N ILE A 164 -15.99 9.84 -13.55
CA ILE A 164 -15.95 11.23 -13.07
C ILE A 164 -14.54 11.54 -12.56
N PRO A 165 -13.81 12.46 -13.21
CA PRO A 165 -12.50 12.89 -12.71
C PRO A 165 -12.65 13.71 -11.43
N VAL A 166 -11.86 13.37 -10.42
CA VAL A 166 -11.86 14.02 -9.10
C VAL A 166 -10.48 14.62 -8.83
N LYS A 167 -10.45 15.89 -8.49
CA LYS A 167 -9.24 16.60 -8.09
C LYS A 167 -9.27 16.85 -6.59
N PHE A 168 -8.16 16.54 -5.92
CA PHE A 168 -8.02 16.71 -4.48
C PHE A 168 -7.00 17.82 -4.17
N LYS A 169 -7.30 18.63 -3.18
CA LYS A 169 -6.41 19.67 -2.67
C LYS A 169 -6.29 19.51 -1.15
N LYS A 170 -5.04 19.34 -0.66
CA LYS A 170 -4.79 19.24 0.78
C LYS A 170 -5.13 20.56 1.46
N THR A 171 -5.97 20.49 2.47
CA THR A 171 -6.34 21.65 3.28
C THR A 171 -5.19 21.90 4.27
N LYS A 172 -4.60 23.08 4.23
CA LYS A 172 -3.61 23.49 5.25
C LYS A 172 -4.36 23.72 6.56
N LYS A 173 -3.92 23.05 7.62
CA LYS A 173 -4.29 23.47 8.98
C LYS A 173 -3.64 24.77 9.31
#